data_cd3ca0d1652422ac6e29169c36440398
#
_entry.id   cd3ca0d1652422ac6e29169c36440398
#
_cell.length_a   1.000
_cell.length_b   1.000
_cell.length_c   1.000
_cell.angle_alpha   90.00
_cell.angle_beta   90.00
_cell.angle_gamma   90.00
#
_symmetry.space_group_name_H-M   'P 1'
#
loop_
_entity.id
_entity.type
_entity.pdbx_description
1 polymer ?
#
loop_
_entity_poly.entity_id
_entity_poly.type
_entity_poly.pdbx_seq_one_letter_code
_entity_poly.pdbx_strand_id
1 'polypeptide(L)'
;GGTSAIMCRITIDGKNTAITTGIYCKPEDWNTKNGTVRTVREKLRLQEYRKYIEQIYEETLRTQGVVSAEIIKNRVTRQFVVPTHLLQMGEIERERLRVRSKEINSTSTYRSSQYYQKYLADYLTSMGKEDIAFEEVTDDFGKGYKAFLAKNKNFSPSQTNHCLCWLNRLLYLAVDNEILRSNPCEDMEYEKKPSPKHKYVTRDEMKRIMEIPLSDRRAELGRRAFIFSCLTGLAYADIKQLHPVILKRQPKADASSVSTA
;
A
#
# COMPACT_ATOMS: atom_id res chain seq x y z
N GLY A 1 -18.99 -34.45 25.44
CA GLY A 1 -18.04 -33.53 26.05
C GLY A 1 -17.21 -32.86 24.96
N GLY A 2 -17.40 -31.54 24.78
CA GLY A 2 -16.69 -30.77 23.75
C GLY A 2 -15.25 -30.46 24.18
N THR A 3 -14.33 -30.37 23.22
CA THR A 3 -12.98 -29.83 23.42
C THR A 3 -12.99 -28.31 23.12
N SER A 4 -12.19 -27.54 23.86
CA SER A 4 -12.02 -26.12 23.66
C SER A 4 -10.59 -25.80 23.17
N ALA A 5 -10.48 -24.80 22.28
CA ALA A 5 -9.19 -24.35 21.79
C ALA A 5 -8.44 -23.58 22.90
N ILE A 6 -7.15 -23.86 23.04
CA ILE A 6 -6.29 -23.14 23.97
C ILE A 6 -5.81 -21.86 23.28
N MET A 7 -6.01 -20.73 24.00
CA MET A 7 -5.56 -19.41 23.53
C MET A 7 -4.22 -19.05 24.19
N CYS A 8 -3.29 -18.56 23.40
CA CYS A 8 -2.05 -17.97 23.90
C CYS A 8 -2.20 -16.45 23.94
N ARG A 9 -1.93 -15.85 25.11
CA ARG A 9 -1.87 -14.39 25.26
C ARG A 9 -0.40 -13.95 25.25
N ILE A 10 -0.07 -13.06 24.36
CA ILE A 10 1.24 -12.41 24.27
C ILE A 10 1.10 -10.99 24.81
N THR A 11 1.94 -10.63 25.77
CA THR A 11 1.96 -9.28 26.36
C THR A 11 3.37 -8.71 26.22
N ILE A 12 3.50 -7.54 25.58
CA ILE A 12 4.76 -6.81 25.38
C ILE A 12 4.46 -5.33 25.65
N ASP A 13 5.24 -4.70 26.52
CA ASP A 13 5.12 -3.28 26.88
C ASP A 13 3.69 -2.88 27.30
N GLY A 14 3.02 -3.74 28.09
CA GLY A 14 1.67 -3.50 28.58
C GLY A 14 0.55 -3.71 27.55
N LYS A 15 0.88 -3.91 26.29
CA LYS A 15 -0.08 -4.26 25.23
C LYS A 15 -0.20 -5.77 25.10
N ASN A 16 -1.42 -6.28 24.97
CA ASN A 16 -1.67 -7.71 24.85
C ASN A 16 -2.44 -8.04 23.57
N THR A 17 -2.18 -9.23 23.04
CA THR A 17 -2.93 -9.84 21.94
C THR A 17 -3.12 -11.31 22.19
N ALA A 18 -4.14 -11.93 21.61
CA ALA A 18 -4.44 -13.33 21.76
C ALA A 18 -4.34 -14.06 20.42
N ILE A 19 -3.80 -15.28 20.47
CA ILE A 19 -3.61 -16.16 19.31
C ILE A 19 -4.17 -17.54 19.66
N THR A 20 -4.86 -18.17 18.72
CA THR A 20 -5.29 -19.57 18.86
C THR A 20 -4.09 -20.48 18.62
N THR A 21 -3.79 -21.36 19.59
CA THR A 21 -2.63 -22.27 19.47
C THR A 21 -2.85 -23.45 18.51
N GLY A 22 -4.10 -23.69 18.08
CA GLY A 22 -4.47 -24.90 17.33
C GLY A 22 -4.46 -26.17 18.18
N ILE A 23 -4.25 -26.09 19.51
CA ILE A 23 -4.28 -27.19 20.45
C ILE A 23 -5.61 -27.16 21.18
N TYR A 24 -6.27 -28.30 21.25
CA TYR A 24 -7.58 -28.47 21.88
C TYR A 24 -7.44 -29.37 23.10
N CYS A 25 -8.14 -29.02 24.18
CA CYS A 25 -8.23 -29.88 25.37
C CYS A 25 -9.66 -29.88 25.92
N LYS A 26 -9.98 -30.87 26.74
CA LYS A 26 -11.22 -30.84 27.51
C LYS A 26 -11.07 -29.83 28.65
N PRO A 27 -12.17 -29.09 29.01
CA PRO A 27 -12.12 -28.13 30.13
C PRO A 27 -11.64 -28.74 31.45
N GLU A 28 -11.98 -29.99 31.70
CA GLU A 28 -11.56 -30.75 32.91
C GLU A 28 -10.04 -31.05 32.98
N ASP A 29 -9.38 -31.09 31.81
CA ASP A 29 -7.91 -31.31 31.73
C ASP A 29 -7.10 -30.02 31.83
N TRP A 30 -7.74 -28.87 31.82
CA TRP A 30 -7.08 -27.58 31.93
C TRP A 30 -6.80 -27.16 33.37
N ASN A 31 -5.55 -26.90 33.69
CA ASN A 31 -5.16 -26.36 34.99
C ASN A 31 -5.00 -24.83 34.91
N THR A 32 -6.00 -24.13 35.38
CA THR A 32 -6.08 -22.66 35.36
C THR A 32 -4.99 -21.99 36.20
N LYS A 33 -4.52 -22.62 37.30
CA LYS A 33 -3.47 -22.04 38.16
C LYS A 33 -2.12 -21.97 37.48
N ASN A 34 -1.78 -23.01 36.71
CA ASN A 34 -0.46 -23.16 36.10
C ASN A 34 -0.48 -22.92 34.58
N GLY A 35 -1.64 -22.67 33.98
CA GLY A 35 -1.77 -22.48 32.53
C GLY A 35 -1.29 -23.70 31.72
N THR A 36 -1.54 -24.92 32.23
CA THR A 36 -1.06 -26.16 31.62
C THR A 36 -2.18 -27.19 31.46
N VAL A 37 -1.97 -28.16 30.61
CA VAL A 37 -2.88 -29.31 30.40
C VAL A 37 -2.34 -30.53 31.16
N ARG A 38 -3.25 -31.34 31.72
CA ARG A 38 -2.89 -32.56 32.43
C ARG A 38 -2.36 -33.66 31.52
N THR A 39 -2.83 -33.74 30.29
CA THR A 39 -2.41 -34.70 29.28
C THR A 39 -0.99 -34.43 28.80
N VAL A 40 -0.14 -35.44 28.79
CA VAL A 40 1.29 -35.31 28.47
C VAL A 40 1.51 -34.84 27.04
N ARG A 41 0.70 -35.33 26.11
CA ARG A 41 0.80 -35.00 24.69
C ARG A 41 0.55 -33.51 24.41
N GLU A 42 -0.54 -32.99 24.91
CA GLU A 42 -0.92 -31.59 24.74
C GLU A 42 0.03 -30.67 25.51
N LYS A 43 0.54 -31.13 26.69
CA LYS A 43 1.55 -30.37 27.43
C LYS A 43 2.85 -30.21 26.64
N LEU A 44 3.34 -31.25 25.99
CA LEU A 44 4.54 -31.20 25.15
C LEU A 44 4.30 -30.22 23.95
N ARG A 45 3.17 -30.35 23.29
CA ARG A 45 2.81 -29.44 22.17
C ARG A 45 2.74 -27.97 22.61
N LEU A 46 2.20 -27.69 23.79
CA LEU A 46 2.20 -26.32 24.34
C LEU A 46 3.60 -25.80 24.66
N GLN A 47 4.49 -26.67 25.16
CA GLN A 47 5.89 -26.30 25.40
C GLN A 47 6.64 -26.03 24.11
N GLU A 48 6.42 -26.83 23.06
CA GLU A 48 6.98 -26.59 21.72
C GLU A 48 6.45 -25.28 21.12
N TYR A 49 5.14 -25.04 21.24
CA TYR A 49 4.51 -23.80 20.76
C TYR A 49 5.06 -22.56 21.49
N ARG A 50 5.29 -22.67 22.80
CA ARG A 50 5.90 -21.59 23.58
C ARG A 50 7.33 -21.30 23.12
N LYS A 51 8.15 -22.33 22.95
CA LYS A 51 9.53 -22.19 22.42
C LYS A 51 9.53 -21.55 21.04
N TYR A 52 8.60 -21.92 20.19
CA TYR A 52 8.44 -21.34 18.86
C TYR A 52 8.13 -19.81 18.92
N ILE A 53 7.24 -19.40 19.81
CA ILE A 53 6.96 -17.97 20.01
C ILE A 53 8.20 -17.24 20.57
N GLU A 54 8.92 -17.83 21.51
CA GLU A 54 10.15 -17.26 22.08
C GLU A 54 11.22 -17.09 21.00
N GLN A 55 11.39 -18.05 20.11
CA GLN A 55 12.30 -17.95 18.96
C GLN A 55 11.91 -16.80 18.00
N ILE A 56 10.63 -16.70 17.65
CA ILE A 56 10.14 -15.59 16.81
C ILE A 56 10.37 -14.24 17.49
N TYR A 57 10.20 -14.15 18.80
CA TYR A 57 10.46 -12.94 19.56
C TYR A 57 11.94 -12.54 19.47
N GLU A 58 12.86 -13.45 19.77
CA GLU A 58 14.31 -13.21 19.74
C GLU A 58 14.78 -12.85 18.33
N GLU A 59 14.29 -13.55 17.30
CA GLU A 59 14.62 -13.29 15.92
C GLU A 59 14.10 -11.91 15.47
N THR A 60 12.87 -11.56 15.86
CA THR A 60 12.28 -10.25 15.56
C THR A 60 13.06 -9.13 16.24
N LEU A 61 13.43 -9.31 17.50
CA LEU A 61 14.22 -8.35 18.25
C LEU A 61 15.60 -8.13 17.60
N ARG A 62 16.24 -9.22 17.17
CA ARG A 62 17.56 -9.18 16.50
C ARG A 62 17.51 -8.50 15.13
N THR A 63 16.44 -8.73 14.34
CA THR A 63 16.35 -8.24 12.95
C THR A 63 15.76 -6.85 12.84
N GLN A 64 14.80 -6.50 13.70
CA GLN A 64 14.06 -5.24 13.59
C GLN A 64 14.37 -4.23 14.72
N GLY A 65 15.03 -4.70 15.79
CA GLY A 65 15.35 -3.86 16.95
C GLY A 65 14.13 -3.43 17.80
N VAL A 66 12.91 -3.66 17.29
CA VAL A 66 11.63 -3.32 17.96
C VAL A 66 10.68 -4.51 17.86
N VAL A 67 10.02 -4.84 18.97
CA VAL A 67 9.04 -5.94 19.04
C VAL A 67 7.75 -5.42 19.66
N SER A 68 6.60 -5.79 19.08
CA SER A 68 5.29 -5.57 19.68
C SER A 68 4.47 -6.87 19.66
N ALA A 69 3.46 -6.95 20.55
CA ALA A 69 2.57 -8.10 20.63
C ALA A 69 1.87 -8.37 19.27
N GLU A 70 1.55 -7.31 18.52
CA GLU A 70 0.93 -7.39 17.19
C GLU A 70 1.91 -7.95 16.14
N ILE A 71 3.18 -7.53 16.16
CA ILE A 71 4.22 -8.06 15.25
C ILE A 71 4.41 -9.56 15.49
N ILE A 72 4.52 -10.00 16.76
CA ILE A 72 4.65 -11.42 17.09
C ILE A 72 3.40 -12.19 16.68
N LYS A 73 2.20 -11.68 16.97
CA LYS A 73 0.95 -12.28 16.50
C LYS A 73 0.98 -12.46 14.99
N ASN A 74 1.29 -11.42 14.25
CA ASN A 74 1.36 -11.46 12.79
C ASN A 74 2.40 -12.46 12.27
N ARG A 75 3.54 -12.63 12.94
CA ARG A 75 4.54 -13.64 12.58
C ARG A 75 4.11 -15.07 12.94
N VAL A 76 3.50 -15.28 14.11
CA VAL A 76 3.02 -16.59 14.56
C VAL A 76 1.76 -17.04 13.79
N THR A 77 0.82 -16.12 13.54
CA THR A 77 -0.40 -16.43 12.76
C THR A 77 -0.14 -16.42 11.26
N ARG A 78 0.98 -15.92 10.82
CA ARG A 78 1.48 -16.10 9.45
C ARG A 78 1.92 -17.56 9.19
N GLN A 79 1.03 -18.49 9.37
CA GLN A 79 0.82 -19.55 8.39
C GLN A 79 0.16 -18.96 7.12
N PHE A 80 0.43 -17.70 6.80
CA PHE A 80 0.38 -17.24 5.44
C PHE A 80 1.54 -17.96 4.78
N VAL A 81 1.25 -18.84 3.87
CA VAL A 81 2.17 -19.21 2.81
C VAL A 81 2.63 -17.89 2.23
N VAL A 82 3.79 -17.40 2.69
CA VAL A 82 4.39 -16.19 2.14
C VAL A 82 4.58 -16.53 0.68
N PRO A 83 3.95 -15.82 -0.26
CA PRO A 83 3.98 -16.23 -1.65
C PRO A 83 5.41 -16.20 -2.13
N THR A 84 5.91 -17.34 -2.53
CA THR A 84 7.27 -17.50 -3.07
C THR A 84 7.36 -17.03 -4.53
N HIS A 85 6.23 -16.65 -5.13
CA HIS A 85 6.12 -16.27 -6.53
C HIS A 85 5.70 -14.80 -6.69
N LEU A 86 6.18 -14.19 -7.77
CA LEU A 86 6.09 -12.76 -8.02
C LEU A 86 4.65 -12.26 -8.21
N LEU A 87 3.86 -12.93 -9.05
CA LEU A 87 2.46 -12.51 -9.27
C LEU A 87 1.56 -12.79 -8.07
N GLN A 88 1.81 -13.88 -7.33
CA GLN A 88 1.08 -14.16 -6.08
C GLN A 88 1.30 -13.05 -5.05
N MET A 89 2.54 -12.55 -4.89
CA MET A 89 2.83 -11.40 -4.03
C MET A 89 2.10 -10.15 -4.52
N GLY A 90 2.04 -9.97 -5.83
CA GLY A 90 1.31 -8.87 -6.46
C GLY A 90 -0.18 -8.90 -6.13
N GLU A 91 -0.82 -10.08 -6.10
CA GLU A 91 -2.23 -10.19 -5.71
C GLU A 91 -2.47 -9.81 -4.24
N ILE A 92 -1.59 -10.23 -3.33
CA ILE A 92 -1.68 -9.86 -1.90
C ILE A 92 -1.52 -8.35 -1.73
N GLU A 93 -0.53 -7.74 -2.39
CA GLU A 93 -0.32 -6.30 -2.31
C GLU A 93 -1.50 -5.51 -2.92
N ARG A 94 -2.08 -5.99 -4.02
CA ARG A 94 -3.28 -5.40 -4.62
C ARG A 94 -4.49 -5.47 -3.68
N GLU A 95 -4.67 -6.60 -2.99
CA GLU A 95 -5.75 -6.72 -1.99
C GLU A 95 -5.54 -5.75 -0.83
N ARG A 96 -4.30 -5.59 -0.37
CA ARG A 96 -3.94 -4.58 0.63
C ARG A 96 -4.27 -3.15 0.17
N LEU A 97 -3.94 -2.82 -1.09
CA LEU A 97 -4.27 -1.53 -1.70
C LEU A 97 -5.78 -1.34 -1.87
N ARG A 98 -6.53 -2.42 -2.15
CA ARG A 98 -8.00 -2.40 -2.23
C ARG A 98 -8.63 -2.05 -0.88
N VAL A 99 -8.20 -2.68 0.19
CA VAL A 99 -8.66 -2.37 1.55
C VAL A 99 -8.36 -0.91 1.88
N ARG A 100 -7.10 -0.49 1.72
CA ARG A 100 -6.67 0.89 1.97
C ARG A 100 -7.45 1.92 1.14
N SER A 101 -7.81 1.58 -0.10
CA SER A 101 -8.56 2.50 -0.99
C SER A 101 -9.93 2.88 -0.43
N LYS A 102 -10.56 1.98 0.34
CA LYS A 102 -11.82 2.24 1.02
C LYS A 102 -11.64 3.15 2.23
N GLU A 103 -10.57 2.93 3.00
CA GLU A 103 -10.26 3.73 4.19
C GLU A 103 -9.98 5.20 3.83
N ILE A 104 -9.17 5.44 2.79
CA ILE A 104 -8.79 6.80 2.35
C ILE A 104 -9.73 7.40 1.31
N ASN A 105 -10.81 6.70 0.95
CA ASN A 105 -11.78 7.08 -0.10
C ASN A 105 -11.11 7.49 -1.43
N SER A 106 -10.03 6.79 -1.82
CA SER A 106 -9.29 7.02 -3.06
C SER A 106 -8.87 5.72 -3.74
N THR A 107 -9.37 5.48 -4.95
CA THR A 107 -9.17 4.22 -5.69
C THR A 107 -8.05 4.28 -6.73
N SER A 108 -7.39 5.42 -6.93
CA SER A 108 -6.44 5.63 -8.03
C SER A 108 -5.24 4.66 -7.96
N THR A 109 -4.61 4.53 -6.80
CA THR A 109 -3.45 3.63 -6.60
C THR A 109 -3.84 2.17 -6.81
N TYR A 110 -4.98 1.75 -6.28
CA TYR A 110 -5.49 0.39 -6.49
C TYR A 110 -5.77 0.11 -7.97
N ARG A 111 -6.44 1.02 -8.68
CA ARG A 111 -6.70 0.87 -10.12
C ARG A 111 -5.40 0.78 -10.93
N SER A 112 -4.43 1.64 -10.62
CA SER A 112 -3.13 1.61 -11.30
C SER A 112 -2.40 0.30 -11.07
N SER A 113 -2.44 -0.26 -9.86
CA SER A 113 -1.81 -1.54 -9.54
C SER A 113 -2.38 -2.71 -10.37
N GLN A 114 -3.66 -2.66 -10.76
CA GLN A 114 -4.26 -3.67 -11.63
C GLN A 114 -3.61 -3.70 -13.01
N TYR A 115 -3.33 -2.52 -13.57
CA TYR A 115 -2.64 -2.42 -14.86
C TYR A 115 -1.18 -2.87 -14.77
N TYR A 116 -0.46 -2.45 -13.72
CA TYR A 116 0.95 -2.85 -13.55
C TYR A 116 1.08 -4.36 -13.35
N GLN A 117 0.20 -4.97 -12.56
CA GLN A 117 0.15 -6.41 -12.38
C GLN A 117 -0.13 -7.14 -13.69
N LYS A 118 -1.10 -6.65 -14.48
CA LYS A 118 -1.42 -7.21 -15.80
C LYS A 118 -0.21 -7.17 -16.73
N TYR A 119 0.51 -6.04 -16.82
CA TYR A 119 1.66 -5.92 -17.71
C TYR A 119 2.83 -6.81 -17.29
N LEU A 120 2.98 -7.05 -15.98
CA LEU A 120 3.96 -8.01 -15.49
C LEU A 120 3.57 -9.45 -15.86
N ALA A 121 2.29 -9.80 -15.75
CA ALA A 121 1.77 -11.09 -16.18
C ALA A 121 1.91 -11.29 -17.71
N ASP A 122 1.63 -10.25 -18.52
CA ASP A 122 1.81 -10.27 -19.97
C ASP A 122 3.28 -10.53 -20.34
N TYR A 123 4.23 -9.96 -19.58
CA TYR A 123 5.66 -10.23 -19.79
C TYR A 123 6.02 -11.67 -19.49
N LEU A 124 5.58 -12.22 -18.35
CA LEU A 124 5.80 -13.62 -17.99
C LEU A 124 5.19 -14.58 -19.03
N THR A 125 3.97 -14.28 -19.47
CA THR A 125 3.32 -15.04 -20.57
C THR A 125 4.15 -15.01 -21.84
N SER A 126 4.79 -13.89 -22.19
CA SER A 126 5.68 -13.79 -23.35
C SER A 126 6.94 -14.65 -23.23
N MET A 127 7.32 -15.03 -22.00
CA MET A 127 8.40 -15.96 -21.68
C MET A 127 7.92 -17.42 -21.57
N GLY A 128 6.61 -17.69 -21.77
CA GLY A 128 6.01 -19.01 -21.60
C GLY A 128 5.82 -19.42 -20.13
N LYS A 129 5.84 -18.47 -19.21
CA LYS A 129 5.64 -18.71 -17.77
C LYS A 129 4.30 -18.15 -17.29
N GLU A 130 3.63 -18.87 -16.39
CA GLU A 130 2.43 -18.38 -15.70
C GLU A 130 2.79 -17.47 -14.52
N ASP A 131 3.84 -17.81 -13.78
CA ASP A 131 4.42 -17.01 -12.69
C ASP A 131 5.93 -17.34 -12.61
N ILE A 132 6.66 -16.65 -11.74
CA ILE A 132 8.09 -16.86 -11.51
C ILE A 132 8.40 -16.85 -10.02
N ALA A 133 9.22 -17.79 -9.56
CA ALA A 133 9.71 -17.78 -8.18
C ALA A 133 10.67 -16.60 -7.97
N PHE A 134 10.65 -16.00 -6.78
CA PHE A 134 11.53 -14.87 -6.48
C PHE A 134 13.02 -15.19 -6.64
N GLU A 135 13.41 -16.44 -6.38
CA GLU A 135 14.79 -16.92 -6.54
C GLU A 135 15.27 -16.92 -8.01
N GLU A 136 14.33 -16.98 -8.96
CA GLU A 136 14.63 -16.92 -10.41
C GLU A 136 14.65 -15.49 -10.95
N VAL A 137 14.20 -14.51 -10.17
CA VAL A 137 14.21 -13.09 -10.59
C VAL A 137 15.63 -12.56 -10.46
N THR A 138 16.18 -12.11 -11.58
CA THR A 138 17.54 -11.54 -11.68
C THR A 138 17.49 -10.11 -12.19
N ASP A 139 18.60 -9.41 -12.17
CA ASP A 139 18.73 -8.10 -12.82
C ASP A 139 18.39 -8.15 -14.32
N ASP A 140 18.76 -9.24 -15.00
CA ASP A 140 18.42 -9.45 -16.41
C ASP A 140 16.91 -9.59 -16.65
N PHE A 141 16.17 -10.18 -15.69
CA PHE A 141 14.71 -10.19 -15.74
C PHE A 141 14.14 -8.76 -15.70
N GLY A 142 14.67 -7.91 -14.83
CA GLY A 142 14.26 -6.50 -14.74
C GLY A 142 14.55 -5.72 -16.03
N LYS A 143 15.74 -5.89 -16.61
CA LYS A 143 16.14 -5.29 -17.90
C LYS A 143 15.27 -5.80 -19.05
N GLY A 144 14.98 -7.10 -19.07
CA GLY A 144 14.09 -7.70 -20.06
C GLY A 144 12.66 -7.17 -19.96
N TYR A 145 12.13 -7.01 -18.76
CA TYR A 145 10.82 -6.41 -18.53
C TYR A 145 10.76 -4.95 -19.03
N LYS A 146 11.77 -4.15 -18.71
CA LYS A 146 11.91 -2.78 -19.23
C LYS A 146 11.89 -2.75 -20.77
N ALA A 147 12.67 -3.60 -21.42
CA ALA A 147 12.71 -3.71 -22.88
C ALA A 147 11.36 -4.15 -23.48
N PHE A 148 10.67 -5.09 -22.82
CA PHE A 148 9.33 -5.53 -23.20
C PHE A 148 8.31 -4.39 -23.16
N LEU A 149 8.29 -3.59 -22.09
CA LEU A 149 7.39 -2.44 -21.97
C LEU A 149 7.63 -1.40 -23.06
N ALA A 150 8.89 -1.12 -23.39
CA ALA A 150 9.24 -0.17 -24.43
C ALA A 150 8.87 -0.67 -25.84
N LYS A 151 9.20 -1.93 -26.18
CA LYS A 151 9.04 -2.47 -27.53
C LYS A 151 7.63 -3.01 -27.80
N ASN A 152 7.10 -3.82 -26.91
CA ASN A 152 5.83 -4.54 -27.14
C ASN A 152 4.60 -3.73 -26.72
N LYS A 153 4.73 -2.84 -25.75
CA LYS A 153 3.63 -1.99 -25.29
C LYS A 153 3.75 -0.54 -25.78
N ASN A 154 4.88 -0.15 -26.33
CA ASN A 154 5.17 1.22 -26.79
C ASN A 154 4.89 2.29 -25.71
N PHE A 155 5.30 1.99 -24.48
CA PHE A 155 5.04 2.84 -23.35
C PHE A 155 5.96 4.06 -23.31
N SER A 156 5.40 5.19 -22.84
CA SER A 156 6.18 6.37 -22.53
C SER A 156 7.16 6.10 -21.35
N PRO A 157 8.27 6.83 -21.24
CA PRO A 157 9.19 6.73 -20.11
C PRO A 157 8.51 6.75 -18.73
N SER A 158 7.48 7.58 -18.60
CA SER A 158 6.73 7.67 -17.32
C SER A 158 5.93 6.40 -17.03
N GLN A 159 5.27 5.83 -18.03
CA GLN A 159 4.49 4.59 -17.88
C GLN A 159 5.40 3.40 -17.60
N THR A 160 6.53 3.29 -18.32
CA THR A 160 7.56 2.28 -18.07
C THR A 160 8.03 2.37 -16.62
N ASN A 161 8.41 3.56 -16.15
CA ASN A 161 8.87 3.74 -14.78
C ASN A 161 7.83 3.33 -13.72
N HIS A 162 6.55 3.59 -13.94
CA HIS A 162 5.51 3.15 -13.01
C HIS A 162 5.42 1.62 -12.94
N CYS A 163 5.56 0.93 -14.06
CA CYS A 163 5.59 -0.53 -14.09
C CYS A 163 6.84 -1.09 -13.39
N LEU A 164 8.01 -0.47 -13.60
CA LEU A 164 9.24 -0.84 -12.91
C LEU A 164 9.16 -0.58 -11.40
N CYS A 165 8.53 0.52 -10.97
CA CYS A 165 8.26 0.78 -9.56
C CYS A 165 7.37 -0.30 -8.93
N TRP A 166 6.41 -0.84 -9.68
CA TRP A 166 5.58 -1.94 -9.21
C TRP A 166 6.40 -3.22 -9.01
N LEU A 167 7.21 -3.62 -10.00
CA LEU A 167 8.13 -4.75 -9.87
C LEU A 167 9.03 -4.58 -8.65
N ASN A 168 9.69 -3.43 -8.54
CA ASN A 168 10.61 -3.12 -7.45
C ASN A 168 9.92 -3.19 -6.08
N ARG A 169 8.66 -2.70 -5.98
CA ARG A 169 7.85 -2.84 -4.78
C ARG A 169 7.63 -4.30 -4.36
N LEU A 170 7.33 -5.19 -5.32
CA LEU A 170 7.11 -6.61 -5.03
C LEU A 170 8.41 -7.29 -4.57
N LEU A 171 9.55 -6.92 -5.15
CA LEU A 171 10.85 -7.42 -4.76
C LEU A 171 11.24 -6.96 -3.34
N TYR A 172 11.00 -5.70 -2.98
CA TYR A 172 11.20 -5.24 -1.60
C TYR A 172 10.25 -5.91 -0.61
N LEU A 173 9.00 -6.19 -1.00
CA LEU A 173 8.11 -7.00 -0.15
C LEU A 173 8.64 -8.42 0.05
N ALA A 174 9.31 -9.00 -0.94
CA ALA A 174 9.98 -10.30 -0.79
C ALA A 174 11.19 -10.22 0.16
N VAL A 175 11.94 -9.12 0.13
CA VAL A 175 13.03 -8.85 1.09
C VAL A 175 12.47 -8.65 2.50
N ASP A 176 11.42 -7.84 2.66
CA ASP A 176 10.77 -7.57 3.95
C ASP A 176 10.17 -8.84 4.58
N ASN A 177 9.81 -9.82 3.76
CA ASN A 177 9.31 -11.13 4.19
C ASN A 177 10.40 -12.21 4.25
N GLU A 178 11.67 -11.85 4.14
CA GLU A 178 12.84 -12.75 4.25
C GLU A 178 12.89 -13.86 3.17
N ILE A 179 12.20 -13.67 2.03
CA ILE A 179 12.26 -14.58 0.88
C ILE A 179 13.54 -14.32 0.09
N LEU A 180 13.90 -13.04 -0.07
CA LEU A 180 15.13 -12.59 -0.70
C LEU A 180 16.05 -11.92 0.33
N ARG A 181 17.35 -12.09 0.18
CA ARG A 181 18.36 -11.36 1.01
C ARG A 181 18.50 -9.90 0.60
N SER A 182 18.36 -9.61 -0.68
CA SER A 182 18.44 -8.28 -1.26
C SER A 182 17.60 -8.22 -2.53
N ASN A 183 17.27 -7.03 -2.96
CA ASN A 183 16.52 -6.84 -4.20
C ASN A 183 17.45 -7.03 -5.42
N PRO A 184 17.22 -8.04 -6.28
CA PRO A 184 18.07 -8.29 -7.45
C PRO A 184 18.01 -7.19 -8.51
N CYS A 185 16.99 -6.33 -8.47
CA CYS A 185 16.81 -5.21 -9.40
C CYS A 185 17.03 -3.84 -8.72
N GLU A 186 17.78 -3.77 -7.61
CA GLU A 186 18.00 -2.52 -6.87
C GLU A 186 18.66 -1.44 -7.72
N ASP A 187 19.66 -1.84 -8.52
CA ASP A 187 20.41 -0.93 -9.41
C ASP A 187 19.75 -0.70 -10.78
N MET A 188 18.49 -1.11 -10.95
CA MET A 188 17.79 -0.98 -12.21
C MET A 188 17.56 0.49 -12.59
N GLU A 189 18.16 0.91 -13.72
CA GLU A 189 18.01 2.26 -14.21
C GLU A 189 16.61 2.56 -14.75
N TYR A 190 15.98 3.59 -14.19
CA TYR A 190 14.71 4.11 -14.70
C TYR A 190 14.91 4.93 -15.98
N GLU A 191 13.85 5.00 -16.79
CA GLU A 191 13.86 5.83 -17.98
C GLU A 191 13.94 7.33 -17.64
N LYS A 192 14.75 8.08 -18.38
CA LYS A 192 14.82 9.53 -18.24
C LYS A 192 13.49 10.15 -18.66
N LYS A 193 12.84 10.83 -17.74
CA LYS A 193 11.60 11.55 -18.05
C LYS A 193 11.95 12.80 -18.87
N PRO A 194 11.17 13.12 -19.92
CA PRO A 194 11.34 14.39 -20.62
C PRO A 194 11.09 15.55 -19.63
N SER A 195 11.77 16.65 -19.85
CA SER A 195 11.56 17.86 -19.04
C SER A 195 10.07 18.22 -18.98
N PRO A 196 9.51 18.50 -17.81
CA PRO A 196 8.11 18.82 -17.69
C PRO A 196 7.82 20.12 -18.48
N LYS A 197 6.94 20.02 -19.47
CA LYS A 197 6.42 21.20 -20.14
C LYS A 197 5.35 21.80 -19.22
N HIS A 198 5.70 22.83 -18.46
CA HIS A 198 4.73 23.56 -17.67
C HIS A 198 3.77 24.30 -18.60
N LYS A 199 2.52 23.90 -18.58
CA LYS A 199 1.44 24.62 -19.24
C LYS A 199 0.83 25.55 -18.21
N TYR A 200 0.88 26.82 -18.47
CA TYR A 200 0.23 27.84 -17.68
C TYR A 200 -0.68 28.67 -18.59
N VAL A 201 -1.70 29.25 -18.02
CA VAL A 201 -2.61 30.15 -18.72
C VAL A 201 -2.12 31.57 -18.47
N THR A 202 -1.85 32.30 -19.55
CA THR A 202 -1.48 33.71 -19.49
C THR A 202 -2.69 34.58 -19.11
N ARG A 203 -2.45 35.82 -18.71
CA ARG A 203 -3.54 36.76 -18.38
C ARG A 203 -4.48 36.98 -19.56
N ASP A 204 -3.94 37.07 -20.78
CA ASP A 204 -4.74 37.32 -21.99
C ASP A 204 -5.56 36.10 -22.38
N GLU A 205 -4.99 34.87 -22.19
CA GLU A 205 -5.74 33.64 -22.38
C GLU A 205 -6.84 33.48 -21.33
N MET A 206 -6.58 33.84 -20.08
CA MET A 206 -7.59 33.82 -19.02
C MET A 206 -8.75 34.80 -19.37
N LYS A 207 -8.43 36.00 -19.86
CA LYS A 207 -9.42 36.97 -20.31
C LYS A 207 -10.29 36.42 -21.44
N ARG A 208 -9.65 35.80 -22.45
CA ARG A 208 -10.38 35.14 -23.55
C ARG A 208 -11.27 34.00 -23.05
N ILE A 209 -10.78 33.17 -22.11
CA ILE A 209 -11.59 32.10 -21.50
C ILE A 209 -12.81 32.67 -20.79
N MET A 210 -12.70 33.83 -20.14
CA MET A 210 -13.80 34.49 -19.46
C MET A 210 -14.85 35.04 -20.44
N GLU A 211 -14.43 35.54 -21.60
CA GLU A 211 -15.25 36.29 -22.56
C GLU A 211 -15.90 35.41 -23.64
N ILE A 212 -15.37 34.17 -23.88
CA ILE A 212 -15.94 33.26 -24.89
C ILE A 212 -17.40 32.95 -24.56
N PRO A 213 -18.34 33.22 -25.50
CA PRO A 213 -19.72 32.82 -25.30
C PRO A 213 -19.89 31.31 -25.30
N LEU A 214 -20.53 30.77 -24.30
CA LEU A 214 -20.83 29.33 -24.19
C LEU A 214 -22.34 29.13 -24.14
N SER A 215 -22.86 28.28 -25.03
CA SER A 215 -24.27 27.90 -25.07
C SER A 215 -24.59 26.68 -24.19
N ASP A 216 -23.60 25.86 -23.91
CA ASP A 216 -23.77 24.67 -23.07
C ASP A 216 -23.59 24.99 -21.58
N ARG A 217 -24.61 24.67 -20.79
CA ARG A 217 -24.60 24.83 -19.33
C ARG A 217 -23.47 24.08 -18.63
N ARG A 218 -23.08 22.91 -19.13
CA ARG A 218 -22.00 22.12 -18.55
C ARG A 218 -20.63 22.73 -18.83
N ALA A 219 -20.42 23.25 -20.04
CA ALA A 219 -19.22 23.97 -20.40
C ALA A 219 -19.09 25.27 -19.58
N GLU A 220 -20.18 25.99 -19.36
CA GLU A 220 -20.21 27.19 -18.52
C GLU A 220 -19.85 26.87 -17.04
N LEU A 221 -20.41 25.80 -16.49
CA LEU A 221 -20.06 25.36 -15.13
C LEU A 221 -18.58 24.96 -15.03
N GLY A 222 -18.05 24.22 -16.04
CA GLY A 222 -16.65 23.87 -16.14
C GLY A 222 -15.74 25.09 -16.19
N ARG A 223 -16.09 26.10 -17.00
CA ARG A 223 -15.37 27.38 -17.08
C ARG A 223 -15.31 28.10 -15.72
N ARG A 224 -16.43 28.21 -15.03
CA ARG A 224 -16.49 28.84 -13.70
C ARG A 224 -15.64 28.13 -12.69
N ALA A 225 -15.71 26.77 -12.65
CA ALA A 225 -14.87 25.95 -11.76
C ALA A 225 -13.39 26.13 -12.09
N PHE A 226 -13.03 26.19 -13.38
CA PHE A 226 -11.65 26.39 -13.82
C PHE A 226 -11.12 27.77 -13.41
N ILE A 227 -11.87 28.84 -13.67
CA ILE A 227 -11.50 30.19 -13.28
C ILE A 227 -11.35 30.29 -11.76
N PHE A 228 -12.31 29.74 -11.02
CA PHE A 228 -12.26 29.70 -9.57
C PHE A 228 -11.01 28.97 -9.05
N SER A 229 -10.67 27.81 -9.65
CA SER A 229 -9.44 27.05 -9.34
C SER A 229 -8.18 27.90 -9.59
N CYS A 230 -8.13 28.62 -10.75
CA CYS A 230 -6.98 29.47 -11.08
C CYS A 230 -6.80 30.63 -10.09
N LEU A 231 -7.90 31.23 -9.61
CA LEU A 231 -7.86 32.36 -8.70
C LEU A 231 -7.61 31.96 -7.23
N THR A 232 -8.04 30.78 -6.83
CA THR A 232 -7.94 30.32 -5.43
C THR A 232 -6.81 29.34 -5.17
N GLY A 233 -6.28 28.72 -6.23
CA GLY A 233 -5.30 27.62 -6.11
C GLY A 233 -5.91 26.29 -5.62
N LEU A 234 -7.23 26.22 -5.44
CA LEU A 234 -7.91 25.01 -4.98
C LEU A 234 -7.94 23.95 -6.08
N ALA A 235 -7.64 22.71 -5.71
CA ALA A 235 -7.76 21.56 -6.60
C ALA A 235 -9.24 21.22 -6.88
N TYR A 236 -9.52 20.55 -8.00
CA TYR A 236 -10.88 20.14 -8.36
C TYR A 236 -11.59 19.34 -7.25
N ALA A 237 -10.88 18.46 -6.54
CA ALA A 237 -11.44 17.68 -5.44
C ALA A 237 -11.95 18.58 -4.30
N ASP A 238 -11.21 19.66 -3.99
CA ASP A 238 -11.56 20.61 -2.95
C ASP A 238 -12.75 21.46 -3.37
N ILE A 239 -12.76 21.92 -4.64
CA ILE A 239 -13.88 22.69 -5.22
C ILE A 239 -15.18 21.88 -5.18
N LYS A 240 -15.11 20.58 -5.49
CA LYS A 240 -16.26 19.68 -5.44
C LYS A 240 -16.85 19.51 -4.03
N GLN A 241 -16.03 19.69 -3.00
CA GLN A 241 -16.43 19.56 -1.60
C GLN A 241 -16.76 20.90 -0.94
N LEU A 242 -16.64 22.02 -1.67
CA LEU A 242 -16.97 23.33 -1.13
C LEU A 242 -18.46 23.42 -0.80
N HIS A 243 -18.74 23.62 0.48
CA HIS A 243 -20.08 23.92 0.98
C HIS A 243 -20.20 25.43 1.27
N PRO A 244 -21.37 26.07 1.03
CA PRO A 244 -21.58 27.50 1.30
C PRO A 244 -21.25 27.91 2.74
N VAL A 245 -21.33 27.00 3.69
CA VAL A 245 -21.00 27.23 5.11
C VAL A 245 -19.50 27.52 5.33
N ILE A 246 -18.63 27.08 4.43
CA ILE A 246 -17.17 27.30 4.53
C ILE A 246 -16.78 28.69 4.03
N LEU A 247 -17.62 29.33 3.18
CA LEU A 247 -17.43 30.67 2.64
C LEU A 247 -17.96 31.72 3.63
N LYS A 248 -17.38 31.81 4.83
CA LYS A 248 -17.68 32.95 5.73
C LYS A 248 -17.10 34.23 5.13
N ARG A 249 -17.97 35.21 4.85
CA ARG A 249 -17.53 36.56 4.55
C ARG A 249 -16.65 37.06 5.70
N GLN A 250 -15.40 37.37 5.44
CA GLN A 250 -14.64 38.20 6.37
C GLN A 250 -15.39 39.57 6.44
N PRO A 251 -15.62 40.11 7.64
CA PRO A 251 -16.10 41.47 7.76
C PRO A 251 -15.12 42.41 7.02
N LYS A 252 -15.64 43.33 6.20
CA LYS A 252 -14.83 44.35 5.56
C LYS A 252 -14.02 45.02 6.66
N ALA A 253 -12.70 44.98 6.54
CA ALA A 253 -11.84 45.85 7.36
C ALA A 253 -12.25 47.27 7.00
N ASP A 254 -12.80 47.98 7.96
CA ASP A 254 -13.12 49.40 7.81
C ASP A 254 -11.84 50.16 7.46
N ALA A 255 -11.78 50.68 6.25
CA ALA A 255 -10.72 51.55 5.79
C ALA A 255 -10.96 52.97 6.38
N SER A 256 -10.93 53.10 7.70
CA SER A 256 -10.98 54.37 8.38
C SER A 256 -10.05 54.37 9.57
N SER A 257 -8.79 54.69 9.33
CA SER A 257 -7.88 55.46 10.20
C SER A 257 -6.43 55.38 9.68
N VAL A 258 -6.17 56.02 8.53
CA VAL A 258 -4.85 56.64 8.32
C VAL A 258 -5.05 58.11 8.59
N SER A 259 -4.96 58.50 9.86
CA SER A 259 -4.79 59.87 10.29
C SER A 259 -3.32 60.22 10.10
N THR A 260 -3.06 61.12 9.21
CA THR A 260 -1.81 61.84 9.11
C THR A 260 -1.49 62.57 10.41
N ALA A 261 -0.30 62.31 10.93
CA ALA A 261 0.51 63.21 11.77
C ALA A 261 1.99 62.96 11.47
#